data_8247e1e65d66fdec2039b7c8521abedc
#
_entry.id   8247e1e65d66fdec2039b7c8521abedc
#
_cell.length_a   1.000
_cell.length_b   1.000
_cell.length_c   1.000
_cell.angle_alpha   90.00
_cell.angle_beta   90.00
_cell.angle_gamma   90.00
#
_symmetry.space_group_name_H-M   'P 1'
#
loop_
_entity.id
_entity.type
_entity.pdbx_description
1 polymer ?
#
loop_
_entity_poly.entity_id
_entity_poly.type
_entity_poly.pdbx_seq_one_letter_code
_entity_poly.pdbx_strand_id
1 'polypeptide(L)'
;MKSFIHRTSIPLLFVSTLLLAPFITHADDCAPKKIDVWVKASFALSGDTIIIQNKQYRLIGVEAPQIEKKQKFYTTGQPLAKESQANLNTILANHNLNVGVEYDQKRSDEFYRTYVHLYVKEGDKIVNLQKLVLESGLALAQSEPPNELHQQCYYQAEKDARQNKVALWSLAEKRPDLNYPIAPSSNITTDDEGYHIYRGKIVKVDKSSNNYILNMDTTGIRIREADWDRFNYDELEKLEGKVIEARGFGFLFQGAMFVKIHTPYAIDRLNPVNQ
;
A
#
# COMPACT_ATOMS: atom_id res chain seq x y z
N MET A 1 -69.75 -57.33 16.37
CA MET A 1 -68.91 -57.11 15.20
C MET A 1 -68.07 -55.81 15.46
N LYS A 2 -66.80 -55.95 15.85
CA LYS A 2 -65.90 -54.81 16.08
C LYS A 2 -64.93 -54.76 14.88
N SER A 3 -65.02 -53.63 14.13
CA SER A 3 -64.13 -53.37 13.02
C SER A 3 -62.83 -52.77 13.53
N PHE A 4 -61.67 -53.38 13.20
CA PHE A 4 -60.32 -52.88 13.49
C PHE A 4 -59.86 -52.12 12.27
N ILE A 5 -59.63 -50.81 12.47
CA ILE A 5 -58.99 -49.94 11.46
C ILE A 5 -57.48 -49.95 11.72
N HIS A 6 -56.72 -50.56 10.80
CA HIS A 6 -55.26 -50.47 10.77
C HIS A 6 -54.83 -49.08 10.26
N ARG A 7 -54.13 -48.29 11.10
CA ARG A 7 -53.42 -47.11 10.69
C ARG A 7 -52.00 -47.47 10.33
N THR A 8 -51.68 -47.44 9.04
CA THR A 8 -50.30 -47.52 8.53
C THR A 8 -49.62 -46.17 8.67
N SER A 9 -48.59 -46.11 9.52
CA SER A 9 -47.70 -44.92 9.67
C SER A 9 -46.63 -44.97 8.62
N ILE A 10 -46.57 -44.00 7.72
CA ILE A 10 -45.50 -43.82 6.74
C ILE A 10 -44.40 -42.99 7.42
N PRO A 11 -43.12 -43.47 7.51
CA PRO A 11 -42.05 -42.66 8.05
C PRO A 11 -41.64 -41.57 7.02
N LEU A 12 -41.68 -40.35 7.44
CA LEU A 12 -41.19 -39.19 6.67
C LEU A 12 -39.64 -39.21 6.72
N LEU A 13 -39.02 -39.54 5.63
CA LEU A 13 -37.55 -39.44 5.47
C LEU A 13 -37.19 -37.98 5.28
N PHE A 14 -36.59 -37.35 6.29
CA PHE A 14 -35.95 -36.05 6.18
C PHE A 14 -34.62 -36.19 5.40
N VAL A 15 -34.64 -35.83 4.13
CA VAL A 15 -33.41 -35.68 3.35
C VAL A 15 -32.81 -34.33 3.69
N SER A 16 -31.79 -34.31 4.55
CA SER A 16 -31.01 -33.13 4.87
C SER A 16 -30.08 -32.85 3.69
N THR A 17 -30.42 -31.91 2.83
CA THR A 17 -29.55 -31.39 1.79
C THR A 17 -28.49 -30.50 2.43
N LEU A 18 -27.28 -31.04 2.58
CA LEU A 18 -26.10 -30.30 2.99
C LEU A 18 -25.71 -29.34 1.84
N LEU A 19 -26.06 -28.04 1.97
CA LEU A 19 -25.61 -27.00 1.07
C LEU A 19 -24.11 -26.80 1.28
N LEU A 20 -23.30 -27.42 0.40
CA LEU A 20 -21.91 -27.05 0.25
C LEU A 20 -21.85 -25.65 -0.36
N ALA A 21 -21.65 -24.64 0.48
CA ALA A 21 -21.26 -23.32 -0.01
C ALA A 21 -19.93 -23.41 -0.74
N PRO A 22 -19.80 -22.90 -1.97
CA PRO A 22 -18.51 -22.85 -2.64
C PRO A 22 -17.56 -21.98 -1.80
N PHE A 23 -16.47 -22.57 -1.31
CA PHE A 23 -15.33 -21.81 -0.81
C PHE A 23 -14.76 -21.04 -2.00
N ILE A 24 -15.08 -19.75 -2.09
CA ILE A 24 -14.39 -18.82 -2.98
C ILE A 24 -12.98 -18.67 -2.38
N THR A 25 -12.05 -19.50 -2.84
CA THR A 25 -10.63 -19.25 -2.61
C THR A 25 -10.29 -17.97 -3.37
N HIS A 26 -10.19 -16.85 -2.66
CA HIS A 26 -9.53 -15.69 -3.22
C HIS A 26 -8.11 -16.14 -3.57
N ALA A 27 -7.78 -16.11 -4.86
CA ALA A 27 -6.40 -16.29 -5.29
C ALA A 27 -5.56 -15.28 -4.52
N ASP A 28 -4.44 -15.72 -3.94
CA ASP A 28 -3.52 -14.81 -3.27
C ASP A 28 -2.92 -13.90 -4.35
N ASP A 29 -3.44 -12.68 -4.47
CA ASP A 29 -3.03 -11.69 -5.45
C ASP A 29 -1.55 -11.30 -5.32
N CYS A 30 -0.89 -11.73 -4.22
CA CYS A 30 0.54 -11.59 -4.00
C CYS A 30 1.38 -12.78 -4.44
N ALA A 31 0.77 -13.85 -4.94
CA ALA A 31 1.53 -14.99 -5.44
C ALA A 31 2.37 -14.59 -6.66
N PRO A 32 3.61 -15.09 -6.81
CA PRO A 32 4.43 -14.75 -7.95
C PRO A 32 3.80 -15.27 -9.25
N LYS A 33 3.79 -14.47 -10.29
CA LYS A 33 3.49 -14.98 -11.64
C LYS A 33 4.66 -15.82 -12.15
N LYS A 34 5.89 -15.41 -11.80
CA LYS A 34 7.11 -16.10 -12.17
C LYS A 34 8.26 -15.69 -11.26
N ILE A 35 8.98 -16.64 -10.70
CA ILE A 35 10.28 -16.37 -10.08
C ILE A 35 11.35 -16.46 -11.16
N ASP A 36 11.98 -15.32 -11.48
CA ASP A 36 13.04 -15.25 -12.48
C ASP A 36 14.33 -15.89 -11.98
N VAL A 37 14.69 -15.67 -10.72
CA VAL A 37 15.88 -16.23 -10.10
C VAL A 37 15.79 -16.26 -8.57
N TRP A 38 16.45 -17.22 -7.94
CA TRP A 38 16.70 -17.24 -6.50
C TRP A 38 18.12 -16.79 -6.24
N VAL A 39 18.29 -15.81 -5.33
CA VAL A 39 19.60 -15.21 -5.02
C VAL A 39 19.74 -14.98 -3.52
N LYS A 40 20.99 -14.78 -3.06
CA LYS A 40 21.24 -14.35 -1.68
C LYS A 40 21.29 -12.82 -1.62
N ALA A 41 20.46 -12.24 -0.77
CA ALA A 41 20.59 -10.86 -0.34
C ALA A 41 21.77 -10.72 0.62
N SER A 42 22.29 -9.50 0.75
CA SER A 42 23.33 -9.19 1.75
C SER A 42 22.67 -8.61 3.01
N PHE A 43 21.97 -7.49 2.87
CA PHE A 43 21.26 -6.79 3.94
C PHE A 43 20.27 -5.77 3.38
N ALA A 44 19.39 -5.24 4.24
CA ALA A 44 18.52 -4.13 3.90
C ALA A 44 19.21 -2.79 4.20
N LEU A 45 19.25 -1.91 3.20
CA LEU A 45 19.78 -0.56 3.31
C LEU A 45 18.74 0.40 3.93
N SER A 46 17.46 0.15 3.70
CA SER A 46 16.28 0.81 4.27
C SER A 46 15.15 -0.21 4.35
N GLY A 47 13.95 0.18 4.80
CA GLY A 47 12.80 -0.73 4.85
C GLY A 47 12.23 -1.14 3.48
N ASP A 48 12.76 -0.59 2.39
CA ASP A 48 12.29 -0.80 1.02
C ASP A 48 13.41 -1.04 0.00
N THR A 49 14.66 -1.09 0.44
CA THR A 49 15.83 -1.26 -0.43
C THR A 49 16.79 -2.27 0.17
N ILE A 50 17.17 -3.28 -0.61
CA ILE A 50 18.13 -4.30 -0.21
C ILE A 50 19.36 -4.30 -1.11
N ILE A 51 20.45 -4.91 -0.62
CA ILE A 51 21.67 -5.14 -1.38
C ILE A 51 21.74 -6.60 -1.80
N ILE A 52 21.91 -6.81 -3.10
CA ILE A 52 22.22 -8.12 -3.70
C ILE A 52 23.47 -7.92 -4.57
N GLN A 53 24.55 -8.70 -4.34
CA GLN A 53 25.78 -8.63 -5.13
C GLN A 53 26.32 -7.19 -5.29
N ASN A 54 26.32 -6.42 -4.19
CA ASN A 54 26.75 -5.01 -4.15
C ASN A 54 25.92 -4.03 -5.01
N LYS A 55 24.74 -4.42 -5.47
CA LYS A 55 23.79 -3.56 -6.18
C LYS A 55 22.55 -3.32 -5.34
N GLN A 56 21.96 -2.14 -5.51
CA GLN A 56 20.72 -1.78 -4.82
C GLN A 56 19.49 -2.30 -5.58
N TYR A 57 18.60 -2.93 -4.84
CA TYR A 57 17.32 -3.42 -5.33
C TYR A 57 16.20 -2.73 -4.53
N ARG A 58 15.31 -2.06 -5.24
CA ARG A 58 14.17 -1.32 -4.69
C ARG A 58 12.91 -2.18 -4.76
N LEU A 59 12.25 -2.35 -3.62
CA LEU A 59 10.98 -3.06 -3.55
C LEU A 59 9.88 -2.26 -4.24
N ILE A 60 9.27 -2.82 -5.29
CA ILE A 60 8.13 -2.22 -5.97
C ILE A 60 6.92 -2.25 -5.02
N GLY A 61 6.16 -1.16 -5.01
CA GLY A 61 4.91 -1.09 -4.27
C GLY A 61 5.03 -0.80 -2.77
N VAL A 62 6.24 -0.52 -2.30
CA VAL A 62 6.54 -0.25 -0.87
C VAL A 62 7.35 1.05 -0.75
N GLU A 63 6.90 1.93 0.13
CA GLU A 63 7.64 3.11 0.55
C GLU A 63 7.87 3.05 2.07
N ALA A 64 9.12 2.90 2.47
CA ALA A 64 9.50 2.89 3.87
C ALA A 64 9.82 4.29 4.38
N PRO A 65 9.63 4.55 5.69
CA PRO A 65 10.07 5.79 6.30
C PRO A 65 11.53 6.07 6.02
N GLN A 66 11.84 7.33 5.67
CA GLN A 66 13.18 7.75 5.27
C GLN A 66 14.12 7.80 6.48
N ILE A 67 15.28 7.15 6.37
CA ILE A 67 16.34 7.23 7.37
C ILE A 67 17.02 8.61 7.26
N GLU A 68 17.30 9.23 8.42
CA GLU A 68 18.05 10.49 8.49
C GLU A 68 19.35 10.41 7.68
N LYS A 69 19.60 11.42 6.85
CA LYS A 69 20.84 11.55 6.07
C LYS A 69 21.55 12.84 6.48
N LYS A 70 22.78 12.71 6.99
CA LYS A 70 23.64 13.83 7.44
C LYS A 70 24.63 14.31 6.37
N GLN A 71 24.41 13.94 5.10
CA GLN A 71 25.29 14.34 4.01
C GLN A 71 24.92 15.73 3.46
N LYS A 72 25.53 16.12 2.34
CA LYS A 72 25.47 17.43 1.68
C LYS A 72 24.06 18.09 1.63
N PHE A 73 23.02 17.27 1.69
CA PHE A 73 21.63 17.69 1.89
C PHE A 73 21.10 16.93 3.10
N TYR A 74 20.93 17.64 4.21
CA TYR A 74 20.34 17.08 5.41
C TYR A 74 18.88 16.72 5.13
N THR A 75 18.50 15.48 5.42
CA THR A 75 17.11 15.03 5.38
C THR A 75 16.75 14.55 6.78
N THR A 76 15.76 15.17 7.38
CA THR A 76 15.19 14.72 8.66
C THR A 76 14.70 13.28 8.51
N GLY A 77 15.02 12.42 9.47
CA GLY A 77 14.51 11.06 9.49
C GLY A 77 13.02 11.03 9.80
N GLN A 78 12.30 10.15 9.13
CA GLN A 78 10.89 9.91 9.42
C GLN A 78 10.72 8.91 10.58
N PRO A 79 9.59 8.96 11.32
CA PRO A 79 9.33 8.05 12.42
C PRO A 79 9.40 6.58 12.01
N LEU A 80 9.99 5.74 12.89
CA LEU A 80 10.16 4.29 12.71
C LEU A 80 11.02 3.85 11.50
N ALA A 81 11.84 4.75 10.94
CA ALA A 81 12.68 4.42 9.78
C ALA A 81 13.72 3.33 10.09
N LYS A 82 14.33 3.37 11.28
CA LYS A 82 15.30 2.35 11.72
C LYS A 82 14.63 1.02 12.03
N GLU A 83 13.45 1.07 12.62
CA GLU A 83 12.61 -0.09 12.90
C GLU A 83 12.17 -0.77 11.59
N SER A 84 11.82 0.01 10.58
CA SER A 84 11.49 -0.49 9.25
C SER A 84 12.68 -1.22 8.60
N GLN A 85 13.87 -0.62 8.64
CA GLN A 85 15.10 -1.27 8.17
C GLN A 85 15.40 -2.56 8.94
N ALA A 86 15.31 -2.52 10.27
CA ALA A 86 15.56 -3.67 11.14
C ALA A 86 14.57 -4.81 10.87
N ASN A 87 13.29 -4.49 10.65
CA ASN A 87 12.27 -5.46 10.30
C ASN A 87 12.61 -6.18 8.99
N LEU A 88 12.96 -5.45 7.93
CA LEU A 88 13.33 -6.06 6.67
C LEU A 88 14.58 -6.94 6.80
N ASN A 89 15.59 -6.52 7.57
CA ASN A 89 16.76 -7.35 7.88
C ASN A 89 16.37 -8.61 8.65
N THR A 90 15.42 -8.53 9.57
CA THR A 90 14.91 -9.69 10.32
C THR A 90 14.20 -10.68 9.39
N ILE A 91 13.34 -10.18 8.50
CA ILE A 91 12.68 -11.03 7.50
C ILE A 91 13.72 -11.76 6.65
N LEU A 92 14.72 -11.03 6.12
CA LEU A 92 15.80 -11.63 5.33
C LEU A 92 16.59 -12.69 6.10
N ALA A 93 16.94 -12.41 7.35
CA ALA A 93 17.70 -13.33 8.22
C ALA A 93 16.92 -14.61 8.51
N ASN A 94 15.64 -14.51 8.85
CA ASN A 94 14.75 -15.64 9.11
C ASN A 94 14.63 -16.61 7.90
N HIS A 95 14.89 -16.09 6.69
CA HIS A 95 14.86 -16.88 5.46
C HIS A 95 16.25 -17.15 4.87
N ASN A 96 17.29 -17.16 5.74
CA ASN A 96 18.68 -17.42 5.36
C ASN A 96 19.18 -16.50 4.23
N LEU A 97 18.68 -15.27 4.15
CA LEU A 97 18.95 -14.27 3.11
C LEU A 97 18.58 -14.72 1.68
N ASN A 98 17.86 -15.84 1.54
CA ASN A 98 17.52 -16.38 0.22
C ASN A 98 16.20 -15.79 -0.28
N VAL A 99 16.24 -15.07 -1.39
CA VAL A 99 15.09 -14.39 -1.97
C VAL A 99 14.86 -14.79 -3.43
N GLY A 100 13.61 -15.04 -3.77
CA GLY A 100 13.15 -15.16 -5.15
C GLY A 100 12.90 -13.77 -5.72
N VAL A 101 13.33 -13.52 -6.93
CA VAL A 101 13.19 -12.25 -7.65
C VAL A 101 12.19 -12.41 -8.77
N GLU A 102 11.21 -11.51 -8.83
CA GLU A 102 10.31 -11.32 -9.96
C GLU A 102 10.43 -9.88 -10.44
N TYR A 103 10.63 -9.72 -11.74
CA TYR A 103 10.73 -8.40 -12.34
C TYR A 103 9.38 -7.98 -12.93
N ASP A 104 9.13 -6.66 -12.92
CA ASP A 104 7.98 -6.05 -13.58
C ASP A 104 8.44 -5.28 -14.85
N GLN A 105 7.57 -4.45 -15.43
CA GLN A 105 7.75 -3.79 -16.72
C GLN A 105 8.96 -2.84 -16.74
N LYS A 106 9.02 -1.88 -15.81
CA LYS A 106 10.14 -0.94 -15.65
C LYS A 106 11.18 -1.56 -14.73
N ARG A 107 12.41 -1.64 -15.18
CA ARG A 107 13.51 -2.38 -14.53
C ARG A 107 14.29 -1.57 -13.49
N SER A 108 14.23 -0.26 -13.51
CA SER A 108 14.98 0.60 -12.58
C SER A 108 14.28 1.91 -12.33
N ASP A 109 14.56 2.49 -11.17
CA ASP A 109 14.16 3.85 -10.83
C ASP A 109 15.11 4.93 -11.41
N GLU A 110 14.86 6.18 -11.06
CA GLU A 110 15.69 7.33 -11.47
C GLU A 110 17.07 7.37 -10.79
N PHE A 111 17.26 6.59 -9.69
CA PHE A 111 18.52 6.44 -8.97
C PHE A 111 19.29 5.19 -9.40
N TYR A 112 18.90 4.53 -10.50
CA TYR A 112 19.49 3.30 -11.03
C TYR A 112 19.41 2.11 -10.09
N ARG A 113 18.49 2.10 -9.09
CA ARG A 113 18.20 0.93 -8.30
C ARG A 113 17.35 -0.03 -9.12
N THR A 114 17.61 -1.33 -9.01
CA THR A 114 16.82 -2.34 -9.74
C THR A 114 15.48 -2.54 -9.06
N TYR A 115 14.38 -2.38 -9.78
CA TYR A 115 13.02 -2.65 -9.31
C TYR A 115 12.73 -4.14 -9.28
N VAL A 116 12.15 -4.62 -8.16
CA VAL A 116 11.82 -6.03 -7.97
C VAL A 116 10.60 -6.24 -7.07
N HIS A 117 9.89 -7.36 -7.33
CA HIS A 117 9.11 -8.04 -6.33
C HIS A 117 9.97 -9.16 -5.75
N LEU A 118 9.96 -9.33 -4.44
CA LEU A 118 10.76 -10.34 -3.75
C LEU A 118 9.87 -11.35 -3.04
N TYR A 119 10.39 -12.56 -2.93
CA TYR A 119 9.70 -13.68 -2.32
C TYR A 119 10.64 -14.44 -1.40
N VAL A 120 10.06 -15.04 -0.36
CA VAL A 120 10.74 -15.94 0.57
C VAL A 120 10.01 -17.27 0.63
N LYS A 121 10.69 -18.32 1.11
CA LYS A 121 10.07 -19.64 1.30
C LYS A 121 9.73 -19.86 2.77
N GLU A 122 8.48 -20.21 3.04
CA GLU A 122 7.98 -20.66 4.33
C GLU A 122 7.50 -22.10 4.20
N GLY A 123 8.40 -23.08 4.46
CA GLY A 123 8.17 -24.47 4.10
C GLY A 123 8.00 -24.62 2.59
N ASP A 124 6.85 -25.17 2.17
CA ASP A 124 6.50 -25.35 0.74
C ASP A 124 5.83 -24.12 0.12
N LYS A 125 5.53 -23.09 0.92
CA LYS A 125 4.88 -21.87 0.43
C LYS A 125 5.90 -20.84 -0.03
N ILE A 126 5.54 -20.13 -1.09
CA ILE A 126 6.25 -18.94 -1.55
C ILE A 126 5.45 -17.72 -1.10
N VAL A 127 6.05 -16.86 -0.28
CA VAL A 127 5.42 -15.69 0.33
C VAL A 127 6.04 -14.42 -0.23
N ASN A 128 5.21 -13.44 -0.58
CA ASN A 128 5.66 -12.15 -1.06
C ASN A 128 6.24 -11.33 0.09
N LEU A 129 7.47 -10.86 -0.07
CA LEU A 129 8.22 -10.15 0.97
C LEU A 129 7.64 -8.74 1.19
N GLN A 130 7.20 -8.04 0.14
CA GLN A 130 6.56 -6.73 0.26
C GLN A 130 5.28 -6.79 1.09
N LYS A 131 4.47 -7.85 0.89
CA LYS A 131 3.30 -8.10 1.73
C LYS A 131 3.68 -8.20 3.21
N LEU A 132 4.71 -8.98 3.55
CA LEU A 132 5.18 -9.11 4.95
C LEU A 132 5.64 -7.76 5.53
N VAL A 133 6.33 -6.94 4.74
CA VAL A 133 6.77 -5.60 5.14
C VAL A 133 5.58 -4.69 5.40
N LEU A 134 4.56 -4.71 4.54
CA LEU A 134 3.35 -3.89 4.69
C LEU A 134 2.48 -4.35 5.88
N GLU A 135 2.31 -5.65 6.06
CA GLU A 135 1.59 -6.23 7.20
C GLU A 135 2.24 -5.89 8.54
N SER A 136 3.58 -5.69 8.57
CA SER A 136 4.27 -5.22 9.76
C SER A 136 3.93 -3.78 10.16
N GLY A 137 3.24 -3.03 9.30
CA GLY A 137 2.89 -1.62 9.49
C GLY A 137 4.09 -0.67 9.51
N LEU A 138 5.27 -1.11 9.03
CA LEU A 138 6.52 -0.34 9.02
C LEU A 138 6.85 0.25 7.64
N ALA A 139 5.90 0.19 6.71
CA ALA A 139 5.99 0.82 5.40
C ALA A 139 4.59 1.18 4.89
N LEU A 140 4.53 2.01 3.86
CA LEU A 140 3.32 2.41 3.15
C LEU A 140 3.24 1.75 1.79
N ALA A 141 2.04 1.42 1.34
CA ALA A 141 1.83 0.98 -0.03
C ALA A 141 2.01 2.16 -0.99
N GLN A 142 2.76 1.92 -2.06
CA GLN A 142 3.03 2.89 -3.11
C GLN A 142 2.62 2.31 -4.47
N SER A 143 2.19 3.16 -5.39
CA SER A 143 1.95 2.79 -6.78
C SER A 143 2.98 3.45 -7.68
N GLU A 144 3.64 2.67 -8.52
CA GLU A 144 4.70 3.14 -9.43
C GLU A 144 4.45 2.65 -10.87
N PRO A 145 3.47 3.24 -11.59
CA PRO A 145 3.23 2.85 -12.97
C PRO A 145 4.51 2.96 -13.85
N PRO A 146 4.72 2.03 -14.78
CA PRO A 146 3.86 0.93 -15.18
C PRO A 146 3.97 -0.35 -14.32
N ASN A 147 4.72 -0.33 -13.21
CA ASN A 147 4.92 -1.45 -12.30
C ASN A 147 3.73 -1.57 -11.35
N GLU A 148 2.68 -2.25 -11.77
CA GLU A 148 1.43 -2.39 -11.01
C GLU A 148 1.09 -3.84 -10.65
N LEU A 149 2.02 -4.77 -10.90
CA LEU A 149 1.87 -6.15 -10.46
C LEU A 149 1.72 -6.20 -8.93
N HIS A 150 0.77 -6.98 -8.43
CA HIS A 150 0.44 -7.12 -7.00
C HIS A 150 -0.07 -5.86 -6.28
N GLN A 151 -0.36 -4.79 -6.99
CA GLN A 151 -0.77 -3.50 -6.43
C GLN A 151 -1.94 -3.64 -5.44
N GLN A 152 -2.99 -4.36 -5.82
CA GLN A 152 -4.18 -4.57 -4.98
C GLN A 152 -3.83 -5.32 -3.69
N CYS A 153 -2.98 -6.33 -3.77
CA CYS A 153 -2.53 -7.08 -2.60
C CYS A 153 -1.75 -6.18 -1.63
N TYR A 154 -0.87 -5.32 -2.12
CA TYR A 154 -0.08 -4.41 -1.29
C TYR A 154 -0.96 -3.41 -0.54
N TYR A 155 -1.94 -2.82 -1.21
CA TYR A 155 -2.91 -1.94 -0.54
C TYR A 155 -3.78 -2.68 0.48
N GLN A 156 -4.13 -3.93 0.21
CA GLN A 156 -4.86 -4.74 1.18
C GLN A 156 -4.02 -5.05 2.42
N ALA A 157 -2.75 -5.44 2.25
CA ALA A 157 -1.83 -5.70 3.34
C ALA A 157 -1.61 -4.46 4.24
N GLU A 158 -1.45 -3.29 3.63
CA GLU A 158 -1.40 -2.02 4.38
C GLU A 158 -2.72 -1.75 5.12
N LYS A 159 -3.85 -1.93 4.46
CA LYS A 159 -5.16 -1.71 5.05
C LYS A 159 -5.39 -2.59 6.28
N ASP A 160 -4.96 -3.85 6.22
CA ASP A 160 -5.05 -4.77 7.34
C ASP A 160 -4.15 -4.33 8.51
N ALA A 161 -2.90 -3.90 8.22
CA ALA A 161 -2.00 -3.33 9.23
C ALA A 161 -2.59 -2.06 9.87
N ARG A 162 -3.22 -1.20 9.07
CA ARG A 162 -3.90 0.02 9.53
C ARG A 162 -5.09 -0.30 10.44
N GLN A 163 -5.96 -1.23 10.05
CA GLN A 163 -7.11 -1.66 10.86
C GLN A 163 -6.68 -2.26 12.19
N ASN A 164 -5.58 -3.01 12.19
CA ASN A 164 -4.99 -3.62 13.38
C ASN A 164 -4.10 -2.64 14.18
N LYS A 165 -3.97 -1.38 13.73
CA LYS A 165 -3.17 -0.33 14.39
C LYS A 165 -1.72 -0.75 14.64
N VAL A 166 -1.09 -1.41 13.69
CA VAL A 166 0.29 -1.89 13.81
C VAL A 166 1.28 -0.76 13.54
N ALA A 167 2.34 -0.68 14.32
CA ALA A 167 3.50 0.21 14.14
C ALA A 167 3.15 1.66 13.75
N LEU A 168 3.36 2.09 12.50
CA LEU A 168 3.07 3.45 12.01
C LEU A 168 1.62 3.87 12.25
N TRP A 169 0.68 2.94 12.15
CA TRP A 169 -0.74 3.20 12.33
C TRP A 169 -1.12 3.43 13.79
N SER A 170 -0.45 2.72 14.73
CA SER A 170 -0.55 3.02 16.16
C SER A 170 0.11 4.36 16.51
N LEU A 171 1.24 4.67 15.87
CA LEU A 171 1.95 5.93 16.07
C LEU A 171 1.11 7.12 15.58
N ALA A 172 0.51 7.03 14.41
CA ALA A 172 -0.35 8.08 13.85
C ALA A 172 -1.54 8.42 14.76
N GLU A 173 -2.08 7.43 15.47
CA GLU A 173 -3.17 7.64 16.42
C GLU A 173 -2.68 8.28 17.74
N LYS A 174 -1.53 7.83 18.26
CA LYS A 174 -0.97 8.29 19.55
C LYS A 174 -0.20 9.60 19.44
N ARG A 175 0.36 9.89 18.28
CA ARG A 175 1.21 11.06 18.02
C ARG A 175 0.80 11.74 16.70
N PRO A 176 -0.45 12.24 16.62
CA PRO A 176 -0.91 12.97 15.43
C PRO A 176 -0.10 14.24 15.14
N ASP A 177 0.58 14.76 16.17
CA ASP A 177 1.49 15.90 16.06
C ASP A 177 2.70 15.67 15.15
N LEU A 178 3.05 14.41 14.87
CA LEU A 178 4.15 14.07 13.96
C LEU A 178 3.77 14.18 12.47
N ASN A 179 2.49 14.37 12.14
CA ASN A 179 1.97 14.40 10.76
C ASN A 179 2.42 13.21 9.89
N TYR A 180 2.81 12.08 10.49
CA TYR A 180 3.33 10.92 9.79
C TYR A 180 2.66 9.62 10.26
N PRO A 181 2.22 8.74 9.37
CA PRO A 181 2.26 8.84 7.90
C PRO A 181 1.15 9.72 7.31
N ILE A 182 0.23 10.25 8.13
CA ILE A 182 -0.93 11.05 7.70
C ILE A 182 -0.69 12.51 8.07
N ALA A 183 -0.58 13.37 7.05
CA ALA A 183 -0.44 14.80 7.19
C ALA A 183 -1.78 15.50 6.89
N PRO A 184 -2.36 16.26 7.85
CA PRO A 184 -3.58 17.02 7.60
C PRO A 184 -3.30 18.22 6.70
N SER A 185 -4.10 18.40 5.64
CA SER A 185 -3.91 19.51 4.67
C SER A 185 -4.00 20.90 5.28
N SER A 186 -4.63 21.02 6.45
CA SER A 186 -4.76 22.29 7.18
C SER A 186 -3.53 22.69 8.01
N ASN A 187 -2.55 21.81 8.16
CA ASN A 187 -1.37 22.05 9.01
C ASN A 187 -0.10 21.47 8.37
N ILE A 188 0.19 21.88 7.15
CA ILE A 188 1.35 21.42 6.37
C ILE A 188 2.58 22.28 6.67
N THR A 189 3.72 21.61 6.87
CA THR A 189 5.03 22.20 7.10
C THR A 189 6.07 21.64 6.12
N THR A 190 7.30 22.12 6.17
CA THR A 190 8.43 21.58 5.40
C THR A 190 8.78 20.14 5.82
N ASP A 191 8.46 19.75 7.05
CA ASP A 191 8.71 18.39 7.54
C ASP A 191 7.75 17.36 6.91
N ASP A 192 6.66 17.83 6.31
CA ASP A 192 5.68 17.01 5.61
C ASP A 192 6.04 16.79 4.13
N GLU A 193 7.20 17.23 3.66
CA GLU A 193 7.72 16.91 2.33
C GLU A 193 8.10 15.41 2.24
N GLY A 194 8.10 14.87 1.03
CA GLY A 194 8.35 13.46 0.78
C GLY A 194 7.06 12.64 0.66
N TYR A 195 7.15 11.34 0.89
CA TYR A 195 6.00 10.46 0.75
C TYR A 195 5.14 10.44 2.01
N HIS A 196 3.91 10.94 1.87
CA HIS A 196 2.89 10.98 2.92
C HIS A 196 1.51 10.62 2.39
N ILE A 197 0.59 10.43 3.31
CA ILE A 197 -0.85 10.40 3.07
C ILE A 197 -1.41 11.75 3.49
N TYR A 198 -1.75 12.60 2.53
CA TYR A 198 -2.31 13.92 2.79
C TYR A 198 -3.82 13.82 2.93
N ARG A 199 -4.34 14.21 4.09
CA ARG A 199 -5.78 14.14 4.41
C ARG A 199 -6.40 15.52 4.41
N GLY A 200 -7.48 15.71 3.66
CA GLY A 200 -8.21 16.98 3.66
C GLY A 200 -9.50 16.93 2.85
N LYS A 201 -10.27 18.01 2.97
CA LYS A 201 -11.48 18.21 2.19
C LYS A 201 -11.13 18.81 0.83
N ILE A 202 -11.61 18.19 -0.24
CA ILE A 202 -11.48 18.79 -1.58
C ILE A 202 -12.37 20.01 -1.67
N VAL A 203 -11.75 21.18 -1.85
CA VAL A 203 -12.43 22.47 -1.98
C VAL A 203 -12.85 22.68 -3.43
N LYS A 204 -12.01 22.27 -4.38
CA LYS A 204 -12.25 22.45 -5.79
C LYS A 204 -11.53 21.42 -6.64
N VAL A 205 -12.19 20.96 -7.71
CA VAL A 205 -11.59 20.17 -8.79
C VAL A 205 -11.55 21.05 -10.03
N ASP A 206 -10.40 21.16 -10.67
CA ASP A 206 -10.16 21.94 -11.88
C ASP A 206 -9.40 21.12 -12.93
N LYS A 207 -9.46 21.59 -14.17
CA LYS A 207 -8.66 21.06 -15.28
C LYS A 207 -7.89 22.21 -15.93
N SER A 208 -6.57 22.06 -16.02
CA SER A 208 -5.71 22.92 -16.84
C SER A 208 -5.34 22.22 -18.15
N SER A 209 -4.50 22.88 -18.96
CA SER A 209 -4.02 22.29 -20.23
C SER A 209 -3.24 20.96 -20.04
N ASN A 210 -2.61 20.76 -18.86
CA ASN A 210 -1.69 19.66 -18.63
C ASN A 210 -1.85 18.93 -17.27
N ASN A 211 -2.86 19.35 -16.46
CA ASN A 211 -3.14 18.70 -15.18
C ASN A 211 -4.64 18.66 -14.86
N TYR A 212 -5.11 17.54 -14.26
CA TYR A 212 -6.24 17.60 -13.35
C TYR A 212 -5.73 18.07 -12.00
N ILE A 213 -6.50 18.94 -11.35
CA ILE A 213 -6.11 19.66 -10.14
C ILE A 213 -7.19 19.41 -9.09
N LEU A 214 -6.83 18.81 -7.96
CA LEU A 214 -7.72 18.70 -6.81
C LEU A 214 -7.10 19.51 -5.68
N ASN A 215 -7.76 20.59 -5.29
CA ASN A 215 -7.27 21.46 -4.23
C ASN A 215 -7.96 21.14 -2.90
N MET A 216 -7.16 20.94 -1.88
CA MET A 216 -7.52 21.01 -0.47
C MET A 216 -7.18 22.41 0.06
N ASP A 217 -7.09 22.60 1.38
CA ASP A 217 -6.76 23.90 1.99
C ASP A 217 -5.40 24.42 1.51
N THR A 218 -4.32 23.75 1.98
CA THR A 218 -2.92 24.10 1.63
C THR A 218 -2.24 23.02 0.79
N THR A 219 -3.00 22.03 0.29
CA THR A 219 -2.47 20.93 -0.50
C THR A 219 -3.13 20.87 -1.87
N GLY A 220 -2.32 20.84 -2.91
CA GLY A 220 -2.78 20.71 -4.30
C GLY A 220 -2.35 19.36 -4.90
N ILE A 221 -3.31 18.49 -5.16
CA ILE A 221 -3.06 17.23 -5.86
C ILE A 221 -3.01 17.51 -7.36
N ARG A 222 -2.05 16.90 -8.05
CA ARG A 222 -1.81 17.07 -9.48
C ARG A 222 -1.74 15.74 -10.19
N ILE A 223 -2.56 15.55 -11.22
CA ILE A 223 -2.57 14.41 -12.12
C ILE A 223 -2.17 14.93 -13.49
N ARG A 224 -1.00 14.55 -13.98
CA ARG A 224 -0.49 15.00 -15.28
C ARG A 224 -1.29 14.43 -16.43
N GLU A 225 -1.27 15.12 -17.56
CA GLU A 225 -1.89 14.68 -18.81
C GLU A 225 -1.47 13.25 -19.21
N ALA A 226 -0.21 12.90 -19.00
CA ALA A 226 0.32 11.57 -19.28
C ALA A 226 -0.34 10.43 -18.48
N ASP A 227 -1.06 10.75 -17.41
CA ASP A 227 -1.74 9.80 -16.52
C ASP A 227 -3.27 9.88 -16.66
N TRP A 228 -3.81 10.75 -17.53
CA TRP A 228 -5.26 10.98 -17.62
C TRP A 228 -6.06 9.77 -18.06
N ASP A 229 -5.50 8.92 -18.87
CA ASP A 229 -6.11 7.65 -19.31
C ASP A 229 -6.44 6.70 -18.16
N ARG A 230 -5.79 6.89 -17.00
CA ARG A 230 -6.01 6.11 -15.77
C ARG A 230 -7.14 6.65 -14.89
N PHE A 231 -7.59 7.88 -15.14
CA PHE A 231 -8.55 8.58 -14.30
C PHE A 231 -9.82 8.95 -15.08
N ASN A 232 -10.96 8.81 -14.44
CA ASN A 232 -12.21 9.38 -14.94
C ASN A 232 -12.41 10.77 -14.32
N TYR A 233 -12.42 11.81 -15.14
CA TYR A 233 -12.54 13.20 -14.66
C TYR A 233 -13.88 13.45 -13.94
N ASP A 234 -15.01 12.91 -14.44
CA ASP A 234 -16.33 13.06 -13.82
C ASP A 234 -16.37 12.43 -12.42
N GLU A 235 -15.58 11.36 -12.17
CA GLU A 235 -15.43 10.76 -10.85
C GLU A 235 -14.57 11.63 -9.93
N LEU A 236 -13.59 12.33 -10.47
CA LEU A 236 -12.79 13.28 -9.69
C LEU A 236 -13.63 14.50 -9.27
N GLU A 237 -14.48 15.04 -10.14
CA GLU A 237 -15.38 16.14 -9.81
C GLU A 237 -16.31 15.81 -8.64
N LYS A 238 -16.78 14.56 -8.53
CA LYS A 238 -17.60 14.09 -7.41
C LYS A 238 -16.89 14.08 -6.05
N LEU A 239 -15.57 14.34 -6.04
CA LEU A 239 -14.80 14.49 -4.80
C LEU A 239 -14.94 15.88 -4.18
N GLU A 240 -15.43 16.89 -4.90
CA GLU A 240 -15.67 18.20 -4.30
C GLU A 240 -16.56 18.11 -3.05
N GLY A 241 -16.13 18.78 -2.01
CA GLY A 241 -16.79 18.76 -0.70
C GLY A 241 -16.56 17.48 0.11
N LYS A 242 -15.84 16.46 -0.43
CA LYS A 242 -15.53 15.22 0.29
C LYS A 242 -14.19 15.33 0.97
N VAL A 243 -14.06 14.66 2.12
CA VAL A 243 -12.77 14.40 2.75
C VAL A 243 -12.19 13.16 2.11
N ILE A 244 -10.94 13.27 1.70
CA ILE A 244 -10.16 12.16 1.10
C ILE A 244 -8.79 12.06 1.73
N GLU A 245 -8.13 10.96 1.48
CA GLU A 245 -6.68 10.80 1.63
C GLU A 245 -6.06 10.64 0.24
N ALA A 246 -4.98 11.37 -0.02
CA ALA A 246 -4.18 11.23 -1.22
C ALA A 246 -2.73 10.97 -0.84
N ARG A 247 -2.15 9.90 -1.38
CA ARG A 247 -0.78 9.50 -1.09
C ARG A 247 0.16 9.77 -2.24
N GLY A 248 1.34 10.25 -1.95
CA GLY A 248 2.34 10.57 -2.95
C GLY A 248 3.50 11.38 -2.40
N PHE A 249 4.46 11.66 -3.27
CA PHE A 249 5.55 12.56 -2.95
C PHE A 249 5.07 14.01 -3.01
N GLY A 250 5.06 14.65 -1.84
CA GLY A 250 4.76 16.06 -1.71
C GLY A 250 6.02 16.91 -1.68
N PHE A 251 5.91 18.10 -2.22
CA PHE A 251 6.91 19.17 -2.12
C PHE A 251 6.24 20.49 -1.85
N LEU A 252 6.85 21.30 -0.98
CA LEU A 252 6.33 22.60 -0.61
C LEU A 252 6.78 23.66 -1.62
N PHE A 253 5.82 24.43 -2.14
CA PHE A 253 6.10 25.53 -3.03
C PHE A 253 5.16 26.71 -2.73
N GLN A 254 5.72 27.87 -2.42
CA GLN A 254 4.98 29.11 -2.09
C GLN A 254 3.91 28.90 -0.99
N GLY A 255 4.22 28.11 0.03
CA GLY A 255 3.33 27.86 1.17
C GLY A 255 2.23 26.84 0.92
N ALA A 256 2.21 26.19 -0.24
CA ALA A 256 1.29 25.10 -0.54
C ALA A 256 2.04 23.79 -0.83
N MET A 257 1.51 22.68 -0.35
CA MET A 257 2.03 21.34 -0.67
C MET A 257 1.50 20.90 -2.03
N PHE A 258 2.39 20.47 -2.90
CA PHE A 258 2.04 19.89 -4.19
C PHE A 258 2.32 18.39 -4.19
N VAL A 259 1.29 17.60 -4.40
CA VAL A 259 1.36 16.13 -4.42
C VAL A 259 1.07 15.62 -5.82
N LYS A 260 2.01 14.90 -6.42
CA LYS A 260 1.82 14.25 -7.72
C LYS A 260 1.32 12.84 -7.51
N ILE A 261 0.25 12.48 -8.20
CA ILE A 261 -0.29 11.12 -8.21
C ILE A 261 -0.42 10.62 -9.65
N HIS A 262 -0.24 9.30 -9.84
CA HIS A 262 -0.16 8.66 -11.14
C HIS A 262 -1.24 7.60 -11.37
N THR A 263 -2.03 7.28 -10.35
CA THR A 263 -3.01 6.21 -10.37
C THR A 263 -4.14 6.47 -9.38
N PRO A 264 -5.37 5.99 -9.66
CA PRO A 264 -6.50 6.10 -8.74
C PRO A 264 -6.26 5.41 -7.38
N TYR A 265 -5.38 4.42 -7.30
CA TYR A 265 -4.99 3.79 -6.03
C TYR A 265 -4.36 4.78 -5.02
N ALA A 266 -3.87 5.93 -5.50
CA ALA A 266 -3.33 6.97 -4.64
C ALA A 266 -4.42 7.80 -3.93
N ILE A 267 -5.71 7.57 -4.19
CA ILE A 267 -6.82 8.32 -3.59
C ILE A 267 -7.73 7.36 -2.81
N ASP A 268 -7.74 7.54 -1.48
CA ASP A 268 -8.68 6.85 -0.61
C ASP A 268 -9.84 7.79 -0.24
N ARG A 269 -11.08 7.31 -0.40
CA ARG A 269 -12.29 8.02 0.02
C ARG A 269 -12.62 7.64 1.45
N LEU A 270 -12.61 8.59 2.36
CA LEU A 270 -13.01 8.35 3.75
C LEU A 270 -14.53 8.29 3.86
N ASN A 271 -15.03 7.25 4.54
CA ASN A 271 -16.45 7.17 4.88
C ASN A 271 -16.83 8.29 5.87
N PRO A 272 -18.04 8.86 5.77
CA PRO A 272 -18.49 9.94 6.66
C PRO A 272 -18.43 9.61 8.16
N VAL A 273 -18.43 8.33 8.51
CA VAL A 273 -18.40 7.84 9.92
C VAL A 273 -17.01 8.00 10.56
N ASN A 274 -15.96 8.22 9.77
CA ASN A 274 -14.57 8.34 10.24
C ASN A 274 -14.03 9.78 10.20
N GLN A 275 -14.91 10.78 10.11
CA GLN A 275 -14.58 12.21 10.13
C GLN A 275 -14.52 12.79 11.53
#